data_3821d2c4ffbf2caebf6c40dbb8f72e03
#
_entry.id   3821d2c4ffbf2caebf6c40dbb8f72e03
#
_cell.length_a   1.000
_cell.length_b   1.000
_cell.length_c   1.000
_cell.angle_alpha   90.00
_cell.angle_beta   90.00
_cell.angle_gamma   90.00
#
_symmetry.space_group_name_H-M   'P 1'
#
loop_
_entity.id
_entity.type
_entity.pdbx_description
1 polymer ?
#
loop_
_entity_poly.entity_id
_entity_poly.type
_entity_poly.pdbx_seq_one_letter_code
_entity_poly.pdbx_strand_id
1 'polypeptide(L)'
;VSFRYDPLGRRISKTSQPLLQGRSSGNAVTTRFVWEGYRLLQEIHDGIPLTYVYSDSQSYEPLARIDGVESPEIYWFHNAANGMPELLTDREGQKAWEGINSPWGKLLRESSQRVPVVEQNLRMQGQYLDRETGLHYNLFRYYDPDSGRFTQQDPIGLAGGINLYQYAPNALGWVDPWGLMKCKNPAKEATKWQGPSNKDYPGIDVYENTVIKKGTILYALHPNGDRLPAYTVSHPTVRQYKGDPLGYHKALQVMLDPAFTMRSKVRAYYVTEDIHVARGRAEANAQYGRGGGLQFYIPEEARLKLKPGKVIDI
;
A
#
# COMPACT_ATOMS: atom_id res chain seq x y z
N VAL A 1 -28.68 -7.89 -6.01
CA VAL A 1 -27.34 -8.47 -5.84
C VAL A 1 -27.25 -9.16 -4.50
N SER A 2 -26.60 -10.34 -4.44
CA SER A 2 -26.29 -11.05 -3.20
C SER A 2 -24.79 -11.33 -3.09
N PHE A 3 -24.29 -11.33 -1.86
CA PHE A 3 -22.87 -11.53 -1.56
C PHE A 3 -22.69 -12.69 -0.57
N ARG A 4 -21.60 -13.45 -0.71
CA ARG A 4 -21.19 -14.48 0.24
C ARG A 4 -19.78 -14.21 0.72
N TYR A 5 -19.55 -14.48 2.00
CA TYR A 5 -18.28 -14.21 2.68
C TYR A 5 -17.75 -15.47 3.36
N ASP A 6 -16.45 -15.56 3.52
CA ASP A 6 -15.81 -16.58 4.35
C ASP A 6 -15.76 -16.15 5.83
N PRO A 7 -15.31 -17.04 6.75
CA PRO A 7 -15.19 -16.70 8.17
C PRO A 7 -14.21 -15.56 8.49
N LEU A 8 -13.33 -15.18 7.58
CA LEU A 8 -12.41 -14.05 7.72
C LEU A 8 -13.00 -12.73 7.20
N GLY A 9 -14.27 -12.74 6.77
CA GLY A 9 -14.95 -11.55 6.23
C GLY A 9 -14.62 -11.25 4.77
N ARG A 10 -13.84 -12.09 4.07
CA ARG A 10 -13.51 -11.90 2.66
C ARG A 10 -14.66 -12.36 1.77
N ARG A 11 -15.03 -11.55 0.79
CA ARG A 11 -16.07 -11.90 -0.17
C ARG A 11 -15.60 -13.05 -1.07
N ILE A 12 -16.32 -14.15 -1.07
CA ILE A 12 -16.03 -15.32 -1.93
C ILE A 12 -16.88 -15.37 -3.19
N SER A 13 -18.04 -14.74 -3.19
CA SER A 13 -18.84 -14.59 -4.42
C SER A 13 -19.77 -13.40 -4.37
N LYS A 14 -20.10 -12.91 -5.57
CA LYS A 14 -21.16 -11.94 -5.87
C LYS A 14 -22.07 -12.54 -6.91
N THR A 15 -23.38 -12.55 -6.67
CA THR A 15 -24.38 -12.94 -7.67
C THR A 15 -25.29 -11.76 -7.96
N SER A 16 -25.30 -11.32 -9.20
CA SER A 16 -26.21 -10.28 -9.70
C SER A 16 -27.23 -10.88 -10.64
N GLN A 17 -28.46 -10.39 -10.56
CA GLN A 17 -29.53 -10.75 -11.46
C GLN A 17 -30.15 -9.48 -12.02
N PRO A 18 -30.10 -9.26 -13.34
CA PRO A 18 -30.74 -8.11 -13.94
C PRO A 18 -32.23 -8.06 -13.62
N LEU A 19 -32.73 -6.88 -13.35
CA LEU A 19 -34.15 -6.63 -13.13
C LEU A 19 -34.68 -5.71 -14.25
N LEU A 20 -35.78 -6.12 -14.89
CA LEU A 20 -36.52 -5.28 -15.81
C LEU A 20 -37.88 -4.99 -15.18
N GLN A 21 -38.16 -3.69 -14.93
CA GLN A 21 -39.44 -3.27 -14.27
C GLN A 21 -39.71 -4.01 -12.96
N GLY A 22 -38.67 -4.27 -12.14
CA GLY A 22 -38.79 -4.96 -10.86
C GLY A 22 -38.93 -6.50 -10.96
N ARG A 23 -38.89 -7.07 -12.15
CA ARG A 23 -38.96 -8.53 -12.38
C ARG A 23 -37.58 -9.04 -12.82
N SER A 24 -37.21 -10.23 -12.35
CA SER A 24 -35.98 -10.90 -12.81
C SER A 24 -35.97 -11.05 -14.33
N SER A 25 -34.93 -10.54 -14.98
CA SER A 25 -34.73 -10.58 -16.41
C SER A 25 -33.37 -11.18 -16.71
N GLY A 26 -33.35 -12.26 -17.49
CA GLY A 26 -32.10 -12.96 -17.83
C GLY A 26 -31.58 -13.90 -16.73
N ASN A 27 -30.41 -14.47 -16.96
CA ASN A 27 -29.74 -15.38 -16.02
C ASN A 27 -29.00 -14.61 -14.94
N ALA A 28 -28.92 -15.18 -13.73
CA ALA A 28 -28.06 -14.69 -12.68
C ALA A 28 -26.59 -14.89 -13.06
N VAL A 29 -25.79 -13.86 -12.92
CA VAL A 29 -24.34 -13.90 -13.16
C VAL A 29 -23.62 -13.95 -11.82
N THR A 30 -22.73 -14.93 -11.67
CA THR A 30 -21.96 -15.11 -10.43
C THR A 30 -20.48 -14.88 -10.70
N THR A 31 -19.91 -13.88 -10.04
CA THR A 31 -18.48 -13.66 -9.94
C THR A 31 -17.95 -14.31 -8.67
N ARG A 32 -16.88 -15.11 -8.77
CA ARG A 32 -16.16 -15.69 -7.63
C ARG A 32 -14.89 -14.91 -7.37
N PHE A 33 -14.43 -14.89 -6.11
CA PHE A 33 -13.24 -14.17 -5.68
C PHE A 33 -12.29 -15.10 -4.96
N VAL A 34 -10.99 -15.01 -5.32
CA VAL A 34 -9.90 -15.75 -4.69
C VAL A 34 -8.96 -14.74 -4.01
N TRP A 35 -8.52 -15.05 -2.82
CA TRP A 35 -7.75 -14.15 -1.97
C TRP A 35 -6.41 -14.74 -1.58
N GLU A 36 -5.38 -13.90 -1.55
CA GLU A 36 -4.11 -14.15 -0.90
C GLU A 36 -4.03 -13.30 0.38
N GLY A 37 -4.21 -13.94 1.55
CA GLY A 37 -4.44 -13.19 2.79
C GLY A 37 -5.70 -12.32 2.69
N TYR A 38 -5.54 -11.01 2.80
CA TYR A 38 -6.62 -10.02 2.65
C TYR A 38 -6.55 -9.24 1.32
N ARG A 39 -5.75 -9.69 0.37
CA ARG A 39 -5.58 -9.11 -0.95
C ARG A 39 -6.31 -9.93 -2.00
N LEU A 40 -7.07 -9.27 -2.88
CA LEU A 40 -7.76 -9.93 -3.98
C LEU A 40 -6.74 -10.43 -4.99
N LEU A 41 -6.70 -11.77 -5.20
CA LEU A 41 -5.82 -12.40 -6.18
C LEU A 41 -6.51 -12.59 -7.52
N GLN A 42 -7.78 -13.06 -7.50
CA GLN A 42 -8.53 -13.32 -8.73
C GLN A 42 -10.00 -12.96 -8.57
N GLU A 43 -10.60 -12.53 -9.66
CA GLU A 43 -12.04 -12.62 -9.89
C GLU A 43 -12.31 -13.57 -11.06
N ILE A 44 -13.36 -14.37 -10.97
CA ILE A 44 -13.68 -15.41 -11.95
C ILE A 44 -15.08 -15.16 -12.47
N HIS A 45 -15.20 -14.85 -13.76
CA HIS A 45 -16.44 -14.62 -14.48
C HIS A 45 -16.71 -15.78 -15.44
N ASP A 46 -17.81 -16.49 -15.25
CA ASP A 46 -18.22 -17.64 -16.12
C ASP A 46 -17.08 -18.66 -16.35
N GLY A 47 -16.27 -18.89 -15.31
CA GLY A 47 -15.12 -19.80 -15.36
C GLY A 47 -13.82 -19.17 -15.88
N ILE A 48 -13.85 -17.95 -16.39
CA ILE A 48 -12.67 -17.24 -16.89
C ILE A 48 -12.05 -16.44 -15.73
N PRO A 49 -10.81 -16.75 -15.29
CA PRO A 49 -10.15 -16.00 -14.23
C PRO A 49 -9.50 -14.74 -14.79
N LEU A 50 -9.61 -13.66 -14.03
CA LEU A 50 -8.81 -12.45 -14.13
C LEU A 50 -7.88 -12.42 -12.92
N THR A 51 -6.59 -12.65 -13.15
CA THR A 51 -5.59 -12.76 -12.09
C THR A 51 -4.83 -11.46 -11.94
N TYR A 52 -4.78 -10.91 -10.75
CA TYR A 52 -4.05 -9.69 -10.43
C TYR A 52 -2.64 -10.01 -9.95
N VAL A 53 -1.67 -9.32 -10.52
CA VAL A 53 -0.26 -9.36 -10.13
C VAL A 53 0.07 -8.04 -9.44
N TYR A 54 0.74 -8.11 -8.31
CA TYR A 54 1.16 -6.96 -7.51
C TYR A 54 2.68 -6.85 -7.48
N SER A 55 3.21 -5.66 -7.23
CA SER A 55 4.66 -5.40 -7.21
C SER A 55 5.39 -6.18 -6.11
N ASP A 56 4.72 -6.45 -4.99
CA ASP A 56 5.26 -7.22 -3.87
C ASP A 56 4.13 -7.88 -3.05
N SER A 57 4.51 -8.72 -2.09
CA SER A 57 3.56 -9.49 -1.25
C SER A 57 2.72 -8.64 -0.29
N GLN A 58 3.05 -7.36 -0.08
CA GLN A 58 2.35 -6.46 0.82
C GLN A 58 1.66 -5.30 0.08
N SER A 59 1.90 -5.17 -1.22
CA SER A 59 1.28 -4.13 -2.04
C SER A 59 -0.18 -4.44 -2.33
N TYR A 60 -1.01 -3.41 -2.33
CA TYR A 60 -2.39 -3.42 -2.85
C TYR A 60 -2.50 -2.64 -4.16
N GLU A 61 -1.37 -2.20 -4.70
CA GLU A 61 -1.28 -1.52 -5.98
C GLU A 61 -1.05 -2.56 -7.10
N PRO A 62 -2.00 -2.74 -8.02
CA PRO A 62 -1.86 -3.73 -9.07
C PRO A 62 -0.81 -3.31 -10.09
N LEU A 63 0.01 -4.27 -10.52
CA LEU A 63 1.02 -4.11 -11.57
C LEU A 63 0.50 -4.61 -12.92
N ALA A 64 -0.10 -5.80 -12.92
CA ALA A 64 -0.64 -6.40 -14.14
C ALA A 64 -1.90 -7.23 -13.85
N ARG A 65 -2.67 -7.51 -14.90
CA ARG A 65 -3.80 -8.43 -14.90
C ARG A 65 -3.63 -9.44 -16.03
N ILE A 66 -3.90 -10.71 -15.71
CA ILE A 66 -3.84 -11.82 -16.65
C ILE A 66 -5.25 -12.37 -16.78
N ASP A 67 -5.84 -12.27 -17.97
CA ASP A 67 -7.19 -12.69 -18.29
C ASP A 67 -7.16 -14.02 -19.03
N GLY A 68 -7.81 -15.05 -18.46
CA GLY A 68 -7.86 -16.41 -19.05
C GLY A 68 -6.71 -17.31 -18.63
N VAL A 69 -6.68 -18.54 -19.19
CA VAL A 69 -5.71 -19.60 -18.86
C VAL A 69 -4.97 -20.12 -20.08
N GLU A 70 -5.67 -20.64 -21.12
CA GLU A 70 -5.04 -21.30 -22.27
C GLU A 70 -4.36 -20.32 -23.23
N SER A 71 -4.97 -19.15 -23.43
CA SER A 71 -4.44 -18.05 -24.25
C SER A 71 -4.60 -16.74 -23.48
N PRO A 72 -3.75 -16.53 -22.46
CA PRO A 72 -3.95 -15.41 -21.54
C PRO A 72 -3.62 -14.08 -22.20
N GLU A 73 -4.54 -13.12 -22.04
CA GLU A 73 -4.28 -11.71 -22.32
C GLU A 73 -3.64 -11.06 -21.10
N ILE A 74 -2.59 -10.25 -21.31
CA ILE A 74 -1.90 -9.54 -20.24
C ILE A 74 -2.12 -8.05 -20.41
N TYR A 75 -2.56 -7.40 -19.33
CA TYR A 75 -2.74 -5.96 -19.25
C TYR A 75 -1.88 -5.37 -18.14
N TRP A 76 -1.20 -4.28 -18.44
CA TRP A 76 -0.36 -3.54 -17.51
C TRP A 76 -1.13 -2.38 -16.92
N PHE A 77 -1.10 -2.22 -15.61
CA PHE A 77 -1.73 -1.12 -14.92
C PHE A 77 -0.87 0.13 -14.94
N HIS A 78 -1.50 1.26 -15.20
CA HIS A 78 -0.95 2.60 -14.98
C HIS A 78 -1.82 3.27 -13.91
N ASN A 79 -1.22 3.47 -12.75
CA ASN A 79 -1.94 3.91 -11.57
C ASN A 79 -1.63 5.37 -11.24
N ALA A 80 -2.63 6.07 -10.70
CA ALA A 80 -2.45 7.37 -10.06
C ALA A 80 -1.54 7.25 -8.82
N ALA A 81 -1.12 8.40 -8.32
CA ALA A 81 -0.22 8.46 -7.16
C ALA A 81 -0.74 7.75 -5.90
N ASN A 82 -2.03 7.53 -5.74
CA ASN A 82 -2.64 6.79 -4.63
C ASN A 82 -2.86 5.28 -4.93
N GLY A 83 -2.31 4.78 -6.05
CA GLY A 83 -2.46 3.39 -6.48
C GLY A 83 -3.80 3.08 -7.15
N MET A 84 -4.59 4.09 -7.49
CA MET A 84 -5.86 3.90 -8.20
C MET A 84 -5.60 3.71 -9.70
N PRO A 85 -6.14 2.66 -10.35
CA PRO A 85 -5.98 2.43 -11.77
C PRO A 85 -6.62 3.54 -12.63
N GLU A 86 -5.86 4.04 -13.62
CA GLU A 86 -6.31 5.04 -14.59
C GLU A 86 -6.29 4.52 -16.03
N LEU A 87 -5.36 3.59 -16.33
CA LEU A 87 -5.20 3.05 -17.68
C LEU A 87 -4.75 1.58 -17.61
N LEU A 88 -5.24 0.75 -18.53
CA LEU A 88 -4.68 -0.54 -18.87
C LEU A 88 -4.12 -0.52 -20.29
N THR A 89 -2.91 -1.02 -20.46
CA THR A 89 -2.32 -1.28 -21.78
C THR A 89 -2.11 -2.76 -22.00
N ASP A 90 -2.20 -3.22 -23.25
CA ASP A 90 -1.86 -4.59 -23.62
C ASP A 90 -0.35 -4.79 -23.76
N ARG A 91 0.07 -5.98 -24.28
CA ARG A 91 1.49 -6.34 -24.49
C ARG A 91 2.20 -5.43 -25.48
N GLU A 92 1.47 -4.87 -26.43
CA GLU A 92 1.98 -3.96 -27.47
C GLU A 92 1.96 -2.49 -27.01
N GLY A 93 1.52 -2.22 -25.78
CA GLY A 93 1.39 -0.88 -25.23
C GLY A 93 0.15 -0.11 -25.73
N GLN A 94 -0.78 -0.80 -26.40
CA GLN A 94 -2.02 -0.18 -26.86
C GLN A 94 -3.00 -0.06 -25.70
N LYS A 95 -3.77 1.04 -25.69
CA LYS A 95 -4.81 1.28 -24.68
C LYS A 95 -5.90 0.21 -24.77
N ALA A 96 -6.10 -0.54 -23.68
CA ALA A 96 -7.17 -1.52 -23.56
C ALA A 96 -8.37 -0.96 -22.78
N TRP A 97 -8.10 -0.22 -21.72
CA TRP A 97 -9.09 0.42 -20.87
C TRP A 97 -8.54 1.75 -20.32
N GLU A 98 -9.41 2.72 -20.12
CA GLU A 98 -9.10 4.00 -19.49
C GLU A 98 -10.25 4.43 -18.58
N GLY A 99 -9.94 4.88 -17.37
CA GLY A 99 -10.89 5.41 -16.41
C GLY A 99 -10.54 6.82 -15.97
N ILE A 100 -11.53 7.71 -15.98
CA ILE A 100 -11.43 9.04 -15.39
C ILE A 100 -12.10 8.99 -14.03
N ASN A 101 -11.35 9.30 -12.99
CA ASN A 101 -11.78 9.18 -11.60
C ASN A 101 -11.86 10.55 -10.92
N SER A 102 -12.80 10.70 -9.97
CA SER A 102 -12.78 11.82 -9.05
C SER A 102 -11.63 11.67 -8.02
N PRO A 103 -11.24 12.74 -7.30
CA PRO A 103 -10.23 12.65 -6.25
C PRO A 103 -10.57 11.64 -5.14
N TRP A 104 -11.85 11.33 -4.94
CA TRP A 104 -12.36 10.36 -3.97
C TRP A 104 -12.66 8.99 -4.57
N GLY A 105 -12.15 8.71 -5.77
CA GLY A 105 -12.17 7.40 -6.38
C GLY A 105 -13.43 7.01 -7.14
N LYS A 106 -14.40 7.93 -7.31
CA LYS A 106 -15.57 7.67 -8.17
C LYS A 106 -15.14 7.57 -9.61
N LEU A 107 -15.49 6.48 -10.29
CA LEU A 107 -15.34 6.34 -11.73
C LEU A 107 -16.37 7.24 -12.43
N LEU A 108 -15.89 8.35 -13.01
CA LEU A 108 -16.74 9.33 -13.71
C LEU A 108 -17.03 8.93 -15.15
N ARG A 109 -16.03 8.33 -15.80
CA ARG A 109 -16.12 7.83 -17.16
C ARG A 109 -15.09 6.71 -17.35
N GLU A 110 -15.47 5.73 -18.15
CA GLU A 110 -14.52 4.73 -18.64
C GLU A 110 -14.69 4.50 -20.14
N SER A 111 -13.65 4.04 -20.78
CA SER A 111 -13.66 3.61 -22.19
C SER A 111 -12.81 2.36 -22.37
N SER A 112 -13.25 1.45 -23.23
CA SER A 112 -12.47 0.31 -23.68
C SER A 112 -12.41 0.31 -25.20
N GLN A 113 -11.24 0.03 -25.76
CA GLN A 113 -11.03 -0.08 -27.22
C GLN A 113 -11.04 -1.55 -27.67
N ARG A 114 -11.28 -2.50 -26.75
CA ARG A 114 -11.29 -3.93 -27.04
C ARG A 114 -12.69 -4.49 -27.19
N VAL A 115 -12.79 -5.56 -27.97
CA VAL A 115 -13.99 -6.37 -28.07
C VAL A 115 -13.58 -7.83 -27.79
N PRO A 116 -14.11 -8.46 -26.74
CA PRO A 116 -15.07 -7.93 -25.76
C PRO A 116 -14.51 -6.76 -24.94
N VAL A 117 -15.40 -5.97 -24.36
CA VAL A 117 -15.06 -4.81 -23.54
C VAL A 117 -14.24 -5.27 -22.32
N VAL A 118 -13.08 -4.65 -22.12
CA VAL A 118 -12.27 -4.87 -20.93
C VAL A 118 -12.85 -4.02 -19.81
N GLU A 119 -13.43 -4.65 -18.80
CA GLU A 119 -13.87 -3.99 -17.57
C GLU A 119 -12.76 -4.01 -16.52
N GLN A 120 -12.68 -2.96 -15.72
CA GLN A 120 -11.73 -2.87 -14.63
C GLN A 120 -12.43 -2.38 -13.35
N ASN A 121 -12.40 -3.21 -12.28
CA ASN A 121 -13.17 -3.01 -11.07
C ASN A 121 -12.33 -2.65 -9.84
N LEU A 122 -10.99 -2.79 -9.88
CA LEU A 122 -10.15 -2.30 -8.79
C LEU A 122 -10.22 -0.76 -8.72
N ARG A 123 -10.23 -0.21 -7.50
CA ARG A 123 -10.27 1.23 -7.25
C ARG A 123 -9.07 1.62 -6.36
N MET A 124 -9.24 2.54 -5.42
CA MET A 124 -8.18 2.83 -4.45
C MET A 124 -7.73 1.53 -3.77
N GLN A 125 -6.52 1.50 -3.24
CA GLN A 125 -5.89 0.29 -2.71
C GLN A 125 -6.83 -0.50 -1.78
N GLY A 126 -7.07 -1.78 -2.12
CA GLY A 126 -7.98 -2.68 -1.40
C GLY A 126 -9.46 -2.55 -1.78
N GLN A 127 -9.83 -1.64 -2.68
CA GLN A 127 -11.22 -1.41 -3.09
C GLN A 127 -11.57 -2.12 -4.40
N TYR A 128 -12.81 -2.64 -4.46
CA TYR A 128 -13.41 -3.26 -5.64
C TYR A 128 -14.77 -2.63 -5.93
N LEU A 129 -14.98 -2.11 -7.13
CA LEU A 129 -16.23 -1.50 -7.58
C LEU A 129 -17.31 -2.56 -7.78
N ASP A 130 -18.41 -2.42 -7.08
CA ASP A 130 -19.65 -3.12 -7.36
C ASP A 130 -20.50 -2.26 -8.30
N ARG A 131 -20.44 -2.56 -9.59
CA ARG A 131 -21.11 -1.79 -10.65
C ARG A 131 -22.62 -1.68 -10.45
N GLU A 132 -23.21 -2.68 -9.80
CA GLU A 132 -24.65 -2.77 -9.56
C GLU A 132 -25.12 -1.80 -8.47
N THR A 133 -24.24 -1.44 -7.55
CA THR A 133 -24.58 -0.55 -6.42
C THR A 133 -23.87 0.79 -6.51
N GLY A 134 -22.79 0.89 -7.28
CA GLY A 134 -21.89 2.04 -7.30
C GLY A 134 -20.99 2.15 -6.09
N LEU A 135 -21.11 1.23 -5.11
CA LEU A 135 -20.26 1.20 -3.93
C LEU A 135 -18.96 0.46 -4.21
N HIS A 136 -17.92 0.77 -3.42
CA HIS A 136 -16.68 0.00 -3.43
C HIS A 136 -16.63 -0.93 -2.23
N TYR A 137 -16.55 -2.23 -2.47
CA TYR A 137 -16.25 -3.21 -1.44
C TYR A 137 -14.81 -3.02 -0.96
N ASN A 138 -14.59 -2.80 0.32
CA ASN A 138 -13.29 -2.53 0.94
C ASN A 138 -13.09 -3.46 2.15
N LEU A 139 -13.12 -4.77 1.89
CA LEU A 139 -12.98 -5.87 2.84
C LEU A 139 -14.02 -5.82 3.99
N PHE A 140 -13.76 -5.07 5.08
CA PHE A 140 -14.64 -5.02 6.24
C PHE A 140 -15.72 -3.94 6.16
N ARG A 141 -15.65 -3.04 5.17
CA ARG A 141 -16.63 -1.97 4.96
C ARG A 141 -16.96 -1.77 3.48
N TYR A 142 -18.00 -1.02 3.23
CA TYR A 142 -18.33 -0.50 1.91
C TYR A 142 -18.05 1.00 1.88
N TYR A 143 -17.35 1.44 0.86
CA TYR A 143 -17.03 2.83 0.62
C TYR A 143 -17.99 3.41 -0.44
N ASP A 144 -18.54 4.58 -0.14
CA ASP A 144 -19.36 5.36 -1.06
C ASP A 144 -18.48 6.47 -1.67
N PRO A 145 -18.12 6.36 -2.97
CA PRO A 145 -17.26 7.35 -3.61
C PRO A 145 -17.97 8.69 -3.90
N ASP A 146 -19.30 8.75 -3.82
CA ASP A 146 -20.06 9.99 -3.97
C ASP A 146 -19.93 10.88 -2.73
N SER A 147 -20.01 10.28 -1.55
CA SER A 147 -19.88 10.99 -0.28
C SER A 147 -18.43 11.00 0.25
N GLY A 148 -17.51 10.22 -0.32
CA GLY A 148 -16.12 10.12 0.09
C GLY A 148 -15.92 9.45 1.46
N ARG A 149 -16.85 8.56 1.88
CA ARG A 149 -16.85 7.93 3.19
C ARG A 149 -17.34 6.49 3.16
N PHE A 150 -17.11 5.76 4.25
CA PHE A 150 -17.69 4.44 4.44
C PHE A 150 -19.20 4.54 4.76
N THR A 151 -19.96 3.53 4.35
CA THR A 151 -21.40 3.44 4.60
C THR A 151 -21.72 2.85 5.97
N GLN A 152 -20.75 2.18 6.62
CA GLN A 152 -20.86 1.62 7.97
C GLN A 152 -19.84 2.26 8.90
N GLN A 153 -20.15 2.21 10.20
CA GLN A 153 -19.22 2.59 11.25
C GLN A 153 -17.98 1.69 11.23
N ASP A 154 -16.85 2.22 11.69
CA ASP A 154 -15.62 1.47 11.81
C ASP A 154 -15.78 0.33 12.84
N PRO A 155 -15.57 -0.94 12.45
CA PRO A 155 -15.67 -2.08 13.38
C PRO A 155 -14.69 -2.02 14.56
N ILE A 156 -13.55 -1.30 14.40
CA ILE A 156 -12.58 -1.07 15.48
C ILE A 156 -12.88 0.19 16.30
N GLY A 157 -14.01 0.84 16.04
CA GLY A 157 -14.48 2.00 16.77
C GLY A 157 -13.48 3.16 16.71
N LEU A 158 -13.30 3.86 17.83
CA LEU A 158 -12.41 5.02 17.94
C LEU A 158 -10.93 4.72 17.68
N ALA A 159 -10.52 3.46 17.66
CA ALA A 159 -9.16 3.07 17.26
C ALA A 159 -8.86 3.40 15.79
N GLY A 160 -9.88 3.44 14.92
CA GLY A 160 -9.79 3.90 13.54
C GLY A 160 -9.87 5.42 13.36
N GLY A 161 -10.15 6.18 14.43
CA GLY A 161 -10.29 7.63 14.43
C GLY A 161 -11.63 8.13 15.00
N ILE A 162 -11.74 9.43 15.28
CA ILE A 162 -12.92 10.02 15.89
C ILE A 162 -14.15 9.95 14.95
N ASN A 163 -13.95 10.13 13.65
CA ASN A 163 -15.02 10.01 12.66
C ASN A 163 -15.08 8.57 12.15
N LEU A 164 -16.03 7.79 12.66
CA LEU A 164 -16.19 6.36 12.38
C LEU A 164 -16.52 6.02 10.92
N TYR A 165 -16.94 7.01 10.12
CA TYR A 165 -17.27 6.83 8.70
C TYR A 165 -16.19 7.33 7.75
N GLN A 166 -15.14 7.97 8.26
CA GLN A 166 -14.11 8.57 7.42
C GLN A 166 -13.25 7.52 6.74
N TYR A 167 -13.05 7.66 5.41
CA TYR A 167 -12.02 6.90 4.68
C TYR A 167 -10.62 7.38 5.07
N ALA A 168 -10.30 8.63 4.78
CA ALA A 168 -9.00 9.22 5.05
C ALA A 168 -9.09 10.76 5.12
N PRO A 169 -8.12 11.44 5.76
CA PRO A 169 -8.03 12.91 5.70
C PRO A 169 -7.71 13.43 4.28
N ASN A 170 -7.02 12.64 3.47
CA ASN A 170 -6.64 12.95 2.10
C ASN A 170 -6.52 11.66 1.28
N ALA A 171 -7.40 11.46 0.30
CA ALA A 171 -7.43 10.28 -0.56
C ALA A 171 -6.23 10.14 -1.50
N LEU A 172 -5.42 11.18 -1.71
CA LEU A 172 -4.24 11.13 -2.57
C LEU A 172 -2.98 10.60 -1.86
N GLY A 173 -2.93 10.70 -0.53
CA GLY A 173 -1.73 10.34 0.24
C GLY A 173 -1.98 9.31 1.35
N TRP A 174 -3.22 8.90 1.57
CA TRP A 174 -3.61 7.94 2.57
C TRP A 174 -4.32 6.76 1.93
N VAL A 175 -4.10 5.57 2.49
CA VAL A 175 -4.75 4.33 2.04
C VAL A 175 -5.36 3.60 3.22
N ASP A 176 -6.46 2.90 2.99
CA ASP A 176 -7.10 2.00 3.95
C ASP A 176 -7.50 0.70 3.25
N PRO A 177 -6.55 -0.21 2.99
CA PRO A 177 -6.81 -1.41 2.20
C PRO A 177 -7.81 -2.38 2.82
N TRP A 178 -8.04 -2.28 4.12
CA TRP A 178 -8.93 -3.19 4.85
C TRP A 178 -10.25 -2.54 5.26
N GLY A 179 -10.38 -1.24 5.08
CA GLY A 179 -11.54 -0.52 5.60
C GLY A 179 -11.60 -0.49 7.13
N LEU A 180 -10.45 -0.43 7.82
CA LEU A 180 -10.36 -0.41 9.28
C LEU A 180 -9.43 0.68 9.80
N MET A 181 -8.29 0.88 9.15
CA MET A 181 -7.23 1.74 9.66
C MET A 181 -6.61 2.55 8.54
N LYS A 182 -6.67 3.85 8.69
CA LYS A 182 -6.05 4.81 7.78
C LYS A 182 -4.54 4.78 7.99
N CYS A 183 -3.79 4.49 6.94
CA CYS A 183 -2.33 4.60 6.94
C CYS A 183 -1.92 5.66 5.93
N LYS A 184 -1.01 6.56 6.32
CA LYS A 184 -0.22 7.27 5.34
C LYS A 184 0.55 6.22 4.55
N ASN A 185 0.70 6.42 3.24
CA ASN A 185 1.53 5.54 2.45
C ASN A 185 2.99 5.69 2.92
N PRO A 186 3.57 4.71 3.66
CA PRO A 186 4.90 4.88 4.25
C PRO A 186 5.99 5.12 3.22
N ALA A 187 5.91 4.50 2.03
CA ALA A 187 6.88 4.67 0.96
C ALA A 187 6.91 6.12 0.44
N LYS A 188 5.74 6.76 0.28
CA LYS A 188 5.64 8.18 -0.10
C LYS A 188 6.10 9.12 1.02
N GLU A 189 5.77 8.80 2.26
CA GLU A 189 6.26 9.56 3.43
C GLU A 189 7.79 9.50 3.55
N ALA A 190 8.39 8.31 3.29
CA ALA A 190 9.84 8.12 3.35
C ALA A 190 10.60 9.02 2.37
N THR A 191 10.03 9.28 1.19
CA THR A 191 10.67 10.11 0.14
C THR A 191 10.37 11.61 0.26
N LYS A 192 9.44 12.01 1.13
CA LYS A 192 9.01 13.41 1.28
C LYS A 192 10.14 14.37 1.65
N TRP A 193 11.18 13.86 2.31
CA TRP A 193 12.37 14.61 2.75
C TRP A 193 13.47 14.67 1.70
N GLN A 194 13.34 13.94 0.61
CA GLN A 194 14.34 13.79 -0.43
C GLN A 194 13.91 14.50 -1.70
N GLY A 195 14.84 14.70 -2.62
CA GLY A 195 14.56 15.26 -3.93
C GLY A 195 15.24 16.61 -4.20
N PRO A 196 15.13 17.13 -5.43
CA PRO A 196 15.90 18.28 -5.91
C PRO A 196 15.74 19.57 -5.10
N SER A 197 14.65 19.71 -4.35
CA SER A 197 14.41 20.85 -3.46
C SER A 197 15.16 20.74 -2.12
N ASN A 198 15.63 19.57 -1.75
CA ASN A 198 16.40 19.34 -0.53
C ASN A 198 17.91 19.39 -0.84
N LYS A 199 18.61 20.40 -0.34
CA LYS A 199 20.06 20.59 -0.57
C LYS A 199 20.90 19.48 0.04
N ASP A 200 20.47 18.90 1.15
CA ASP A 200 21.21 17.87 1.88
C ASP A 200 20.92 16.47 1.29
N TYR A 201 19.70 16.21 0.83
CA TYR A 201 19.28 14.92 0.26
C TYR A 201 18.60 15.11 -1.10
N PRO A 202 19.34 15.51 -2.16
CA PRO A 202 18.77 15.79 -3.48
C PRO A 202 18.34 14.56 -4.25
N GLY A 203 18.87 13.38 -3.91
CA GLY A 203 18.49 12.11 -4.51
C GLY A 203 17.27 11.52 -3.81
N ILE A 204 16.48 10.72 -4.52
CA ILE A 204 15.28 10.05 -4.00
C ILE A 204 15.53 8.55 -3.98
N ASP A 205 15.56 7.96 -2.79
CA ASP A 205 15.64 6.51 -2.61
C ASP A 205 14.32 5.84 -2.95
N VAL A 206 14.36 4.59 -3.40
CA VAL A 206 13.16 3.79 -3.68
C VAL A 206 12.75 3.06 -2.42
N TYR A 207 11.47 3.20 -2.07
CA TYR A 207 10.87 2.53 -0.91
C TYR A 207 9.64 1.72 -1.31
N GLU A 208 9.49 0.58 -0.65
CA GLU A 208 8.34 -0.32 -0.74
C GLU A 208 7.59 -0.34 0.60
N ASN A 209 6.26 -0.40 0.57
CA ASN A 209 5.48 -0.56 1.78
C ASN A 209 5.63 -2.00 2.31
N THR A 210 5.79 -2.13 3.62
CA THR A 210 5.89 -3.44 4.29
C THR A 210 5.30 -3.38 5.69
N VAL A 211 5.12 -4.55 6.31
CA VAL A 211 4.66 -4.66 7.70
C VAL A 211 5.77 -5.26 8.56
N ILE A 212 6.11 -4.57 9.63
CA ILE A 212 6.98 -5.13 10.67
C ILE A 212 6.10 -5.70 11.78
N LYS A 213 6.33 -6.97 12.09
CA LYS A 213 5.54 -7.71 13.06
C LYS A 213 5.90 -7.34 14.50
N LYS A 214 4.88 -7.40 15.38
CA LYS A 214 5.06 -7.32 16.83
C LYS A 214 6.20 -8.24 17.29
N GLY A 215 7.02 -7.75 18.22
CA GLY A 215 8.18 -8.48 18.75
C GLY A 215 9.47 -8.30 17.95
N THR A 216 9.41 -7.69 16.76
CA THR A 216 10.62 -7.34 15.99
C THR A 216 11.43 -6.28 16.74
N ILE A 217 12.76 -6.37 16.64
CA ILE A 217 13.68 -5.38 17.21
C ILE A 217 14.31 -4.60 16.06
N LEU A 218 14.14 -3.29 16.10
CA LEU A 218 14.73 -2.33 15.17
C LEU A 218 15.80 -1.50 15.89
N TYR A 219 16.70 -0.89 15.13
CA TYR A 219 17.81 -0.12 15.67
C TYR A 219 17.90 1.25 14.99
N ALA A 220 18.18 2.28 15.75
CA ALA A 220 18.44 3.62 15.23
C ALA A 220 19.66 4.23 15.90
N LEU A 221 20.36 5.13 15.19
CA LEU A 221 21.50 5.87 15.70
C LEU A 221 21.17 6.59 17.02
N HIS A 222 22.10 6.53 17.98
CA HIS A 222 21.97 7.13 19.30
C HIS A 222 23.15 8.05 19.59
N PRO A 223 22.97 9.21 20.21
CA PRO A 223 21.69 9.81 20.61
C PRO A 223 20.86 10.32 19.43
N ASN A 224 19.54 10.33 19.60
CA ASN A 224 18.57 10.89 18.63
C ASN A 224 17.69 11.95 19.33
N GLY A 225 18.23 12.62 20.36
CA GLY A 225 17.45 13.45 21.26
C GLY A 225 16.34 12.64 21.95
N ASP A 226 15.25 13.30 22.32
CA ASP A 226 14.06 12.67 22.94
C ASP A 226 13.05 12.18 21.89
N ARG A 227 13.37 12.24 20.60
CA ARG A 227 12.48 11.86 19.51
C ARG A 227 12.58 10.38 19.20
N LEU A 228 11.42 9.75 18.95
CA LEU A 228 11.38 8.41 18.38
C LEU A 228 11.90 8.45 16.93
N PRO A 229 12.65 7.42 16.48
CA PRO A 229 13.34 7.46 15.20
C PRO A 229 12.37 7.35 14.03
N ALA A 230 12.60 8.17 12.99
CA ALA A 230 11.93 8.05 11.72
C ALA A 230 12.55 6.94 10.84
N TYR A 231 13.86 6.75 10.93
CA TYR A 231 14.58 5.72 10.18
C TYR A 231 15.25 4.74 11.13
N THR A 232 15.10 3.45 10.80
CA THR A 232 15.63 2.34 11.60
C THR A 232 16.24 1.29 10.67
N VAL A 233 17.02 0.39 11.24
CA VAL A 233 17.60 -0.76 10.54
C VAL A 233 17.32 -2.05 11.29
N SER A 234 17.53 -3.19 10.63
CA SER A 234 17.44 -4.51 11.25
C SER A 234 18.73 -4.89 11.99
N HIS A 235 18.66 -5.89 12.85
CA HIS A 235 19.83 -6.44 13.58
C HIS A 235 20.95 -6.95 12.63
N PRO A 236 20.68 -7.63 11.50
CA PRO A 236 21.73 -7.98 10.54
C PRO A 236 22.55 -6.78 10.05
N THR A 237 21.89 -5.64 9.77
CA THR A 237 22.58 -4.42 9.34
C THR A 237 23.53 -3.90 10.43
N VAL A 238 23.09 -3.87 11.70
CA VAL A 238 23.96 -3.47 12.82
C VAL A 238 25.14 -4.42 12.97
N ARG A 239 24.92 -5.73 12.88
CA ARG A 239 26.00 -6.73 12.97
C ARG A 239 27.04 -6.61 11.87
N GLN A 240 26.61 -6.29 10.65
CA GLN A 240 27.49 -6.13 9.48
C GLN A 240 28.53 -5.02 9.70
N TYR A 241 28.17 -3.96 10.42
CA TYR A 241 29.02 -2.79 10.65
C TYR A 241 29.55 -2.69 12.08
N LYS A 242 29.52 -3.81 12.84
CA LYS A 242 30.06 -3.83 14.20
C LYS A 242 31.56 -3.54 14.20
N GLY A 243 31.98 -2.48 14.89
CA GLY A 243 33.36 -1.97 14.89
C GLY A 243 33.68 -1.03 13.73
N ASP A 244 32.72 -0.72 12.85
CA ASP A 244 32.89 0.20 11.74
C ASP A 244 31.74 1.24 11.67
N PRO A 245 31.67 2.19 12.62
CA PRO A 245 30.64 3.24 12.61
C PRO A 245 30.67 4.09 11.33
N LEU A 246 31.84 4.33 10.75
CA LEU A 246 31.94 5.10 9.51
C LEU A 246 31.32 4.35 8.32
N GLY A 247 31.58 3.04 8.22
CA GLY A 247 30.96 2.18 7.23
C GLY A 247 29.42 2.14 7.37
N TYR A 248 28.93 2.10 8.60
CA TYR A 248 27.50 2.18 8.89
C TYR A 248 26.87 3.49 8.37
N HIS A 249 27.48 4.65 8.69
CA HIS A 249 27.00 5.95 8.19
C HIS A 249 27.03 6.02 6.67
N LYS A 250 28.10 5.53 6.03
CA LYS A 250 28.23 5.53 4.57
C LYS A 250 27.21 4.61 3.89
N ALA A 251 26.91 3.46 4.50
CA ALA A 251 25.94 2.52 3.96
C ALA A 251 24.51 3.06 4.02
N LEU A 252 24.16 3.82 5.03
CA LEU A 252 22.86 4.45 5.19
C LEU A 252 22.78 5.86 4.61
N GLN A 253 23.87 6.35 4.04
CA GLN A 253 23.99 7.70 3.47
C GLN A 253 23.56 8.80 4.47
N VAL A 254 23.96 8.65 5.72
CA VAL A 254 23.66 9.61 6.79
C VAL A 254 24.72 10.69 6.79
N MET A 255 24.29 11.94 6.68
CA MET A 255 25.17 13.10 6.79
C MET A 255 25.91 13.10 8.14
N LEU A 256 27.20 13.27 8.10
CA LEU A 256 28.03 13.53 9.29
C LEU A 256 27.88 15.02 9.63
N ASP A 257 27.12 15.30 10.69
CA ASP A 257 26.98 16.68 11.17
C ASP A 257 28.32 17.15 11.74
N PRO A 258 28.89 18.23 11.23
CA PRO A 258 30.17 18.79 11.75
C PRO A 258 30.10 19.19 13.23
N ALA A 259 28.92 19.50 13.74
CA ALA A 259 28.69 19.87 15.14
C ALA A 259 28.61 18.67 16.10
N PHE A 260 28.44 17.45 15.56
CA PHE A 260 28.34 16.23 16.38
C PHE A 260 29.49 15.28 16.03
N THR A 261 30.12 14.73 17.08
CA THR A 261 31.04 13.60 16.92
C THR A 261 30.29 12.44 16.27
N MET A 262 30.97 11.69 15.40
CA MET A 262 30.37 10.52 14.72
C MET A 262 29.68 9.60 15.73
N ARG A 263 28.39 9.37 15.52
CA ARG A 263 27.60 8.50 16.40
C ARG A 263 28.02 7.05 16.19
N SER A 264 28.57 6.42 17.23
CA SER A 264 29.07 5.05 17.22
C SER A 264 28.15 4.07 17.96
N LYS A 265 26.96 4.51 18.33
CA LYS A 265 26.00 3.71 19.09
C LYS A 265 24.64 3.70 18.41
N VAL A 266 23.91 2.60 18.59
CA VAL A 266 22.52 2.48 18.22
C VAL A 266 21.68 2.07 19.43
N ARG A 267 20.43 2.54 19.46
CA ARG A 267 19.44 2.09 20.44
C ARG A 267 18.50 1.07 19.79
N ALA A 268 18.24 -0.02 20.50
CA ALA A 268 17.20 -0.98 20.14
C ALA A 268 15.81 -0.40 20.41
N TYR A 269 14.84 -0.74 19.55
CA TYR A 269 13.44 -0.42 19.71
C TYR A 269 12.61 -1.67 19.50
N TYR A 270 11.76 -2.01 20.47
CA TYR A 270 10.86 -3.15 20.42
C TYR A 270 9.55 -2.75 19.81
N VAL A 271 9.13 -3.42 18.75
CA VAL A 271 7.84 -3.23 18.11
C VAL A 271 6.75 -3.89 18.96
N THR A 272 5.84 -3.09 19.51
CA THR A 272 4.80 -3.56 20.46
C THR A 272 3.54 -4.08 19.80
N GLU A 273 3.29 -3.68 18.56
CA GLU A 273 2.18 -4.10 17.69
C GLU A 273 2.67 -4.16 16.25
N ASP A 274 1.93 -4.80 15.35
CA ASP A 274 2.24 -4.74 13.91
C ASP A 274 2.22 -3.29 13.42
N ILE A 275 3.25 -2.88 12.64
CA ILE A 275 3.36 -1.52 12.09
C ILE A 275 3.59 -1.54 10.58
N HIS A 276 2.87 -0.66 9.89
CA HIS A 276 3.10 -0.40 8.47
C HIS A 276 4.24 0.61 8.31
N VAL A 277 5.24 0.25 7.52
CA VAL A 277 6.47 1.02 7.33
C VAL A 277 6.88 1.00 5.86
N ALA A 278 7.84 1.86 5.50
CA ALA A 278 8.52 1.73 4.21
C ALA A 278 9.88 1.04 4.39
N ARG A 279 10.24 0.16 3.47
CA ARG A 279 11.52 -0.52 3.39
C ARG A 279 12.22 -0.10 2.11
N GLY A 280 13.48 0.30 2.21
CA GLY A 280 14.28 0.71 1.05
C GLY A 280 15.76 0.63 1.32
N ARG A 281 16.57 0.82 0.26
CA ARG A 281 18.02 0.96 0.38
C ARG A 281 18.41 2.42 0.21
N ALA A 282 19.33 2.89 1.02
CA ALA A 282 19.91 4.23 0.88
C ALA A 282 20.92 4.22 -0.26
N GLU A 283 20.56 4.71 -1.44
CA GLU A 283 21.39 4.64 -2.66
C GLU A 283 21.46 5.96 -3.42
N ALA A 284 20.49 6.85 -3.22
CA ALA A 284 20.32 8.03 -4.06
C ALA A 284 21.20 9.24 -3.71
N ASN A 285 21.86 9.22 -2.55
CA ASN A 285 22.64 10.36 -2.04
C ASN A 285 24.14 9.99 -1.88
N ALA A 286 24.77 9.64 -3.00
CA ALA A 286 26.15 9.11 -3.06
C ALA A 286 27.21 10.01 -2.45
N GLN A 287 26.96 11.33 -2.28
CA GLN A 287 27.84 12.26 -1.59
C GLN A 287 28.12 11.89 -0.13
N TYR A 288 27.25 11.10 0.50
CA TYR A 288 27.43 10.64 1.88
C TYR A 288 28.01 9.22 1.98
N GLY A 289 28.20 8.51 0.87
CA GLY A 289 28.81 7.21 0.82
C GLY A 289 28.23 6.28 -0.22
N ARG A 290 28.73 5.04 -0.22
CA ARG A 290 28.34 4.00 -1.19
C ARG A 290 26.86 3.65 -1.16
N GLY A 291 26.19 3.85 -0.03
CA GLY A 291 24.82 3.38 0.16
C GLY A 291 24.69 1.86 0.26
N GLY A 292 23.52 1.35 -0.13
CA GLY A 292 23.18 -0.07 -0.12
C GLY A 292 22.66 -0.59 1.20
N GLY A 293 22.72 0.19 2.28
CA GLY A 293 22.19 -0.19 3.60
C GLY A 293 20.67 -0.24 3.60
N LEU A 294 20.12 -1.38 4.04
CA LEU A 294 18.68 -1.58 4.16
C LEU A 294 18.14 -0.81 5.36
N GLN A 295 17.17 0.04 5.14
CA GLN A 295 16.54 0.86 6.18
C GLN A 295 15.01 0.78 6.11
N PHE A 296 14.38 1.12 7.24
CA PHE A 296 12.94 1.20 7.38
C PHE A 296 12.55 2.61 7.81
N TYR A 297 11.67 3.25 7.06
CA TYR A 297 11.04 4.49 7.48
C TYR A 297 9.79 4.15 8.30
N ILE A 298 9.72 4.71 9.50
CA ILE A 298 8.59 4.52 10.44
C ILE A 298 7.74 5.80 10.40
N PRO A 299 6.51 5.76 9.90
CA PRO A 299 5.58 6.89 9.96
C PRO A 299 5.34 7.38 11.40
N GLU A 300 5.02 8.65 11.55
CA GLU A 300 4.94 9.29 12.88
C GLU A 300 3.98 8.57 13.83
N GLU A 301 2.81 8.19 13.35
CA GLU A 301 1.82 7.44 14.10
C GLU A 301 2.28 6.04 14.52
N ALA A 302 3.10 5.39 13.68
CA ALA A 302 3.66 4.06 13.98
C ALA A 302 4.81 4.11 15.00
N ARG A 303 5.50 5.26 15.13
CA ARG A 303 6.60 5.43 16.11
C ARG A 303 6.13 5.25 17.55
N LEU A 304 4.88 5.61 17.86
CA LEU A 304 4.30 5.42 19.20
C LEU A 304 4.22 3.95 19.62
N LYS A 305 4.31 3.02 18.66
CA LYS A 305 4.36 1.57 18.89
C LYS A 305 5.79 1.03 19.05
N LEU A 306 6.77 1.91 19.19
CA LEU A 306 8.17 1.57 19.43
C LEU A 306 8.52 1.80 20.91
N LYS A 307 8.91 0.75 21.61
CA LYS A 307 9.40 0.83 22.99
C LYS A 307 10.94 0.88 22.99
N PRO A 308 11.57 1.96 23.50
CA PRO A 308 13.01 2.05 23.55
C PRO A 308 13.64 0.97 24.46
N GLY A 309 14.74 0.43 24.03
CA GLY A 309 15.52 -0.61 24.70
C GLY A 309 16.97 -0.21 24.93
N LYS A 310 17.84 -1.21 24.97
CA LYS A 310 19.29 -1.04 25.26
C LYS A 310 19.99 -0.27 24.14
N VAL A 311 21.03 0.46 24.53
CA VAL A 311 22.02 1.07 23.63
C VAL A 311 23.18 0.09 23.49
N ILE A 312 23.63 -0.11 22.25
CA ILE A 312 24.79 -0.96 21.92
C ILE A 312 25.74 -0.20 20.99
N ASP A 313 27.02 -0.59 21.00
CA ASP A 313 28.02 -0.06 20.08
C ASP A 313 27.90 -0.70 18.68
N ILE A 314 28.17 0.07 17.63
CA ILE A 314 28.33 -0.35 16.24
C ILE A 314 29.77 -0.35 15.81
#